data_387aaa2f1446cef053b3b6da8b121176
#
_entry.id   387aaa2f1446cef053b3b6da8b121176
#
_cell.length_a   1.000
_cell.length_b   1.000
_cell.length_c   1.000
_cell.angle_alpha   90.00
_cell.angle_beta   90.00
_cell.angle_gamma   90.00
#
_symmetry.space_group_name_H-M   'P 1'
#
loop_
_entity.id
_entity.type
_entity.pdbx_description
1 polymer ?
#
loop_
_entity_poly.entity_id
_entity_poly.type
_entity_poly.pdbx_seq_one_letter_code
_entity_poly.pdbx_strand_id
1 'polypeptide(L)'
;FYTKYGDGGVDISPIADLLKSEVYSLAKYHNIIDEIIKARPTDGLWNDNRSDEEQIGATYDELEKAMLDESKSESNLSKREKEVMNIFKSFNSSNRHKMLPIPVCKIPKDYI
;
A
#
# COMPACT_ATOMS: atom_id res chain seq x y z
N PHE A 1 -9.06 2.32 -1.10
CA PHE A 1 -8.76 3.57 -0.37
C PHE A 1 -9.84 3.96 0.62
N TYR A 2 -11.11 3.69 0.33
CA TYR A 2 -12.25 4.28 1.07
C TYR A 2 -12.81 3.42 2.21
N THR A 3 -12.47 2.16 2.28
CA THR A 3 -12.99 1.25 3.32
C THR A 3 -11.88 0.71 4.18
N LYS A 4 -12.21 0.34 5.43
CA LYS A 4 -11.23 -0.22 6.37
C LYS A 4 -10.58 -1.49 5.84
N TYR A 5 -11.33 -2.33 5.17
CA TYR A 5 -10.83 -3.60 4.67
C TYR A 5 -10.42 -3.56 3.21
N GLY A 6 -10.98 -2.66 2.38
CA GLY A 6 -10.75 -2.68 0.94
C GLY A 6 -10.93 -4.09 0.38
N ASP A 7 -9.89 -4.58 -0.28
CA ASP A 7 -9.82 -5.96 -0.77
C ASP A 7 -9.48 -7.00 0.33
N GLY A 8 -9.29 -6.55 1.57
CA GLY A 8 -8.99 -7.40 2.73
C GLY A 8 -10.20 -8.08 3.36
N GLY A 9 -11.42 -7.92 2.80
CA GLY A 9 -12.63 -8.63 3.22
C GLY A 9 -12.68 -10.06 2.70
N VAL A 10 -11.66 -10.84 2.95
CA VAL A 10 -11.47 -12.21 2.43
C VAL A 10 -11.13 -13.18 3.57
N ASP A 11 -11.42 -14.45 3.38
CA ASP A 11 -11.09 -15.51 4.35
C ASP A 11 -9.58 -15.82 4.38
N ILE A 12 -8.91 -15.68 3.24
CA ILE A 12 -7.46 -15.84 3.10
C ILE A 12 -6.88 -14.73 2.23
N SER A 13 -5.63 -14.36 2.48
CA SER A 13 -4.89 -13.40 1.68
C SER A 13 -3.46 -13.91 1.43
N PRO A 14 -3.27 -14.82 0.44
CA PRO A 14 -2.04 -15.60 0.27
C PRO A 14 -0.80 -14.77 -0.04
N ILE A 15 -0.96 -13.59 -0.62
CA ILE A 15 0.16 -12.73 -1.04
C ILE A 15 0.22 -11.41 -0.25
N ALA A 16 -0.52 -11.29 0.86
CA ALA A 16 -0.60 -10.04 1.61
C ALA A 16 0.74 -9.63 2.27
N ASP A 17 1.66 -10.57 2.46
CA ASP A 17 2.98 -10.32 3.04
C ASP A 17 4.04 -9.94 1.98
N LEU A 18 3.67 -9.93 0.71
CA LEU A 18 4.58 -9.63 -0.39
C LEU A 18 4.54 -8.15 -0.77
N LEU A 19 5.73 -7.60 -1.02
CA LEU A 19 5.87 -6.31 -1.68
C LEU A 19 5.44 -6.39 -3.15
N LYS A 20 5.14 -5.26 -3.78
CA LYS A 20 4.70 -5.22 -5.18
C LYS A 20 5.76 -5.77 -6.14
N SER A 21 7.03 -5.47 -5.91
CA SER A 21 8.18 -6.02 -6.64
C SER A 21 8.27 -7.55 -6.52
N GLU A 22 7.98 -8.08 -5.33
CA GLU A 22 7.96 -9.53 -5.09
C GLU A 22 6.79 -10.22 -5.80
N VAL A 23 5.61 -9.59 -5.82
CA VAL A 23 4.45 -10.07 -6.59
C VAL A 23 4.78 -10.13 -8.08
N TYR A 24 5.47 -9.12 -8.64
CA TYR A 24 5.94 -9.16 -10.03
C TYR A 24 6.95 -10.27 -10.29
N SER A 25 7.88 -10.49 -9.35
CA SER A 25 8.86 -11.56 -9.45
C SER A 25 8.19 -12.94 -9.43
N LEU A 26 7.21 -13.12 -8.55
CA LEU A 26 6.41 -14.35 -8.46
C LEU A 26 5.57 -14.57 -9.72
N ALA A 27 4.95 -13.52 -10.26
CA ALA A 27 4.18 -13.59 -11.50
C ALA A 27 5.05 -14.03 -12.69
N LYS A 28 6.26 -13.51 -12.81
CA LYS A 28 7.25 -13.95 -13.83
C LYS A 28 7.64 -15.40 -13.64
N TYR A 29 7.90 -15.83 -12.41
CA TYR A 29 8.23 -17.22 -12.11
C TYR A 29 7.12 -18.20 -12.52
N HIS A 30 5.87 -17.81 -12.33
CA HIS A 30 4.70 -18.60 -12.72
C HIS A 30 4.28 -18.42 -14.18
N ASN A 31 5.09 -17.73 -14.99
CA ASN A 31 4.80 -17.48 -16.42
C ASN A 31 3.43 -16.81 -16.64
N ILE A 32 3.03 -15.92 -15.76
CA ILE A 32 1.85 -15.08 -15.99
C ILE A 32 2.08 -14.24 -17.26
N ILE A 33 1.08 -14.12 -18.08
CA ILE A 33 1.19 -13.44 -19.39
C ILE A 33 1.56 -11.97 -19.22
N ASP A 34 2.34 -11.47 -20.18
CA ASP A 34 2.90 -10.12 -20.14
C ASP A 34 1.84 -9.03 -20.06
N GLU A 35 0.69 -9.22 -20.68
CA GLU A 35 -0.44 -8.30 -20.67
C GLU A 35 -0.93 -8.02 -19.23
N ILE A 36 -0.92 -9.04 -18.36
CA ILE A 36 -1.29 -8.88 -16.95
C ILE A 36 -0.14 -8.24 -16.18
N ILE A 37 1.09 -8.71 -16.39
CA ILE A 37 2.26 -8.18 -15.66
C ILE A 37 2.48 -6.70 -15.97
N LYS A 38 2.26 -6.28 -17.23
CA LYS A 38 2.46 -4.90 -17.70
C LYS A 38 1.23 -4.02 -17.57
N ALA A 39 0.09 -4.56 -17.12
CA ALA A 39 -1.12 -3.78 -16.90
C ALA A 39 -0.85 -2.67 -15.85
N ARG A 40 -1.27 -1.45 -16.19
CA ARG A 40 -1.12 -0.33 -15.23
C ARG A 40 -2.00 -0.60 -13.99
N PRO A 41 -1.47 -0.43 -12.78
CA PRO A 41 -2.26 -0.56 -11.56
C PRO A 41 -3.25 0.61 -11.49
N THR A 42 -4.54 0.30 -11.56
CA THR A 42 -5.63 1.28 -11.45
C THR A 42 -6.69 0.73 -10.50
N ASP A 43 -7.38 1.61 -9.79
CA ASP A 43 -8.52 1.25 -8.95
C ASP A 43 -9.82 1.05 -9.76
N GLY A 44 -9.82 1.45 -11.03
CA GLY A 44 -10.99 1.33 -11.91
C GLY A 44 -12.19 2.20 -11.52
N LEU A 45 -12.03 3.10 -10.57
CA LEU A 45 -13.11 3.93 -10.02
C LEU A 45 -13.36 5.22 -10.81
N TRP A 46 -12.37 5.65 -11.58
CA TRP A 46 -12.40 6.92 -12.29
C TRP A 46 -12.26 6.72 -13.81
N ASN A 47 -12.95 7.54 -14.59
CA ASN A 47 -12.93 7.47 -16.05
C ASN A 47 -11.65 8.07 -16.69
N ASP A 48 -10.71 8.58 -15.91
CA ASP A 48 -9.50 9.26 -16.38
C ASP A 48 -8.28 8.34 -16.48
N ASN A 49 -8.45 7.03 -16.22
CA ASN A 49 -7.38 6.02 -16.30
C ASN A 49 -6.11 6.36 -15.49
N ARG A 50 -6.22 7.19 -14.45
CA ARG A 50 -5.07 7.48 -13.58
C ARG A 50 -4.59 6.20 -12.89
N SER A 51 -3.28 6.03 -12.80
CA SER A 51 -2.70 4.92 -12.04
C SER A 51 -2.63 5.23 -10.54
N ASP A 52 -2.49 4.18 -9.74
CA ASP A 52 -2.25 4.31 -8.29
C ASP A 52 -1.01 5.17 -8.01
N GLU A 53 0.07 4.97 -8.78
CA GLU A 53 1.32 5.72 -8.63
C GLU A 53 1.15 7.21 -8.94
N GLU A 54 0.33 7.56 -9.93
CA GLU A 54 0.00 8.97 -10.25
C GLU A 54 -0.82 9.61 -9.13
N GLN A 55 -1.73 8.86 -8.50
CA GLN A 55 -2.53 9.35 -7.38
C GLN A 55 -1.69 9.52 -6.11
N ILE A 56 -0.74 8.60 -5.86
CA ILE A 56 0.15 8.63 -4.71
C ILE A 56 1.23 9.72 -4.89
N GLY A 57 1.70 9.94 -6.12
CA GLY A 57 2.81 10.84 -6.44
C GLY A 57 4.19 10.22 -6.27
N ALA A 58 4.26 8.88 -6.18
CA ALA A 58 5.48 8.09 -6.13
C ALA A 58 5.26 6.71 -6.76
N THR A 59 6.33 6.11 -7.31
CA THR A 59 6.28 4.74 -7.83
C THR A 59 6.30 3.73 -6.70
N TYR A 60 5.88 2.50 -6.97
CA TYR A 60 5.97 1.42 -5.99
C TYR A 60 7.41 1.15 -5.57
N ASP A 61 8.37 1.17 -6.50
CA ASP A 61 9.79 0.99 -6.19
C ASP A 61 10.33 2.09 -5.25
N GLU A 62 9.93 3.33 -5.48
CA GLU A 62 10.30 4.45 -4.60
C GLU A 62 9.69 4.29 -3.20
N LEU A 63 8.44 3.85 -3.10
CA LEU A 63 7.77 3.62 -1.82
C LEU A 63 8.36 2.44 -1.05
N GLU A 64 8.68 1.34 -1.73
CA GLU A 64 9.34 0.18 -1.13
C GLU A 64 10.73 0.57 -0.60
N LYS A 65 11.50 1.35 -1.37
CA LYS A 65 12.77 1.89 -0.91
C LYS A 65 12.60 2.78 0.32
N ALA A 66 11.61 3.67 0.33
CA ALA A 66 11.33 4.53 1.48
C ALA A 66 10.97 3.71 2.72
N MET A 67 10.19 2.64 2.57
CA MET A 67 9.82 1.72 3.64
C MET A 67 11.05 1.01 4.24
N LEU A 68 11.97 0.53 3.40
CA LEU A 68 13.21 -0.11 3.83
C LEU A 68 14.20 0.89 4.46
N ASP A 69 14.14 2.15 4.03
CA ASP A 69 15.04 3.21 4.47
C ASP A 69 14.48 4.03 5.65
N GLU A 70 13.30 3.69 6.17
CA GLU A 70 12.61 4.44 7.24
C GLU A 70 13.49 4.63 8.49
N SER A 71 14.37 3.68 8.78
CA SER A 71 15.31 3.74 9.92
C SER A 71 16.60 4.51 9.62
N LYS A 72 16.84 4.90 8.37
CA LYS A 72 18.06 5.61 7.98
C LYS A 72 17.99 7.08 8.35
N SER A 73 19.18 7.65 8.65
CA SER A 73 19.29 9.09 8.92
C SER A 73 18.91 9.91 7.69
N GLU A 74 18.05 10.89 7.86
CA GLU A 74 17.57 11.80 6.79
C GLU A 74 18.70 12.61 6.12
N SER A 75 19.87 12.72 6.78
CA SER A 75 21.02 13.43 6.23
C SER A 75 21.59 12.78 4.96
N ASN A 76 21.36 11.49 4.77
CA ASN A 76 21.90 10.71 3.65
C ASN A 76 20.93 10.56 2.47
N LEU A 77 19.73 11.14 2.55
CA LEU A 77 18.72 11.04 1.52
C LEU A 77 18.81 12.20 0.54
N SER A 78 18.67 11.89 -0.75
CA SER A 78 18.48 12.90 -1.81
C SER A 78 17.18 13.69 -1.63
N LYS A 79 17.02 14.78 -2.38
CA LYS A 79 15.79 15.60 -2.33
C LYS A 79 14.54 14.77 -2.67
N ARG A 80 14.62 13.91 -3.72
CA ARG A 80 13.49 13.06 -4.13
C ARG A 80 13.17 11.99 -3.09
N GLU A 81 14.18 11.36 -2.50
CA GLU A 81 13.97 10.36 -1.45
C GLU A 81 13.31 10.96 -0.19
N LYS A 82 13.66 12.19 0.17
CA LYS A 82 12.97 12.92 1.26
C LYS A 82 11.50 13.20 0.92
N GLU A 83 11.22 13.62 -0.31
CA GLU A 83 9.86 13.85 -0.78
C GLU A 83 9.03 12.54 -0.70
N VAL A 84 9.56 11.45 -1.26
CA VAL A 84 8.90 10.14 -1.23
C VAL A 84 8.71 9.62 0.21
N MET A 85 9.70 9.81 1.08
CA MET A 85 9.59 9.47 2.50
C MET A 85 8.45 10.25 3.18
N ASN A 86 8.26 11.52 2.85
CA ASN A 86 7.15 12.31 3.37
C ASN A 86 5.80 11.81 2.86
N ILE A 87 5.72 11.46 1.57
CA ILE A 87 4.53 10.84 0.98
C ILE A 87 4.22 9.53 1.72
N PHE A 88 5.20 8.64 1.86
CA PHE A 88 5.06 7.36 2.56
C PHE A 88 4.54 7.56 4.00
N LYS A 89 5.19 8.41 4.80
CA LYS A 89 4.80 8.70 6.18
C LYS A 89 3.38 9.28 6.27
N SER A 90 3.01 10.17 5.36
CA SER A 90 1.68 10.76 5.29
C SER A 90 0.60 9.72 5.02
N PHE A 91 0.79 8.87 3.99
CA PHE A 91 -0.14 7.80 3.66
C PHE A 91 -0.22 6.75 4.77
N ASN A 92 0.91 6.35 5.35
CA ASN A 92 0.95 5.41 6.47
C ASN A 92 0.15 5.94 7.66
N SER A 93 0.36 7.20 8.04
CA SER A 93 -0.37 7.85 9.13
C SER A 93 -1.87 7.94 8.86
N SER A 94 -2.27 8.41 7.67
CA SER A 94 -3.68 8.58 7.28
C SER A 94 -4.42 7.24 7.23
N ASN A 95 -3.73 6.17 6.81
CA ASN A 95 -4.31 4.84 6.65
C ASN A 95 -4.04 3.90 7.84
N ARG A 96 -3.44 4.40 8.92
CA ARG A 96 -3.10 3.60 10.10
C ARG A 96 -4.31 2.84 10.67
N HIS A 97 -5.50 3.43 10.59
CA HIS A 97 -6.74 2.77 11.03
C HIS A 97 -7.04 1.46 10.29
N LYS A 98 -6.50 1.27 9.06
CA LYS A 98 -6.67 0.03 8.27
C LYS A 98 -5.80 -1.11 8.81
N MET A 99 -4.69 -0.80 9.46
CA MET A 99 -3.76 -1.76 10.04
C MET A 99 -4.12 -2.15 11.47
N LEU A 100 -5.05 -1.43 12.10
CA LEU A 100 -5.50 -1.69 13.45
C LEU A 100 -6.77 -2.55 13.46
N PRO A 101 -7.02 -3.35 14.50
CA PRO A 101 -8.30 -4.03 14.68
C PRO A 101 -9.47 -3.07 14.66
N ILE A 102 -10.68 -3.59 14.36
CA ILE A 102 -11.91 -2.79 14.41
C ILE A 102 -12.09 -2.25 15.83
N PRO A 103 -12.35 -0.94 15.99
CA PRO A 103 -12.78 -0.41 17.28
C PRO A 103 -14.09 -1.06 17.73
N VAL A 104 -14.07 -1.67 18.90
CA VAL A 104 -15.26 -2.30 19.49
C VAL A 104 -15.75 -1.43 20.64
N CYS A 105 -17.01 -1.00 20.58
CA CYS A 105 -17.66 -0.35 21.71
C CYS A 105 -17.85 -1.36 22.84
N LYS A 106 -17.20 -1.13 23.97
CA LYS A 106 -17.39 -1.94 25.18
C LYS A 106 -18.48 -1.30 26.02
N ILE A 107 -19.64 -1.95 26.10
CA ILE A 107 -20.73 -1.54 26.96
C ILE A 107 -20.47 -2.07 28.37
N PRO A 108 -20.38 -1.20 29.39
CA PRO A 108 -20.26 -1.65 30.78
C PRO A 108 -21.44 -2.51 31.20
N LYS A 109 -21.18 -3.60 31.93
CA LYS A 109 -22.23 -4.57 32.30
C LYS A 109 -23.28 -4.03 33.27
N ASP A 110 -22.95 -2.97 33.98
CA ASP A 110 -23.83 -2.24 34.88
C ASP A 110 -24.90 -1.40 34.13
N TYR A 111 -24.85 -1.31 32.80
CA TYR A 111 -25.88 -0.70 31.95
C TYR A 111 -26.84 -1.72 31.34
N ILE A 112 -26.68 -3.00 31.60
CA ILE A 112 -27.47 -4.11 31.15
C ILE A 112 -28.03 -4.85 32.37
#